data_0f4c1dd3683d9482bac1df467c238ace
#
_entry.id   0f4c1dd3683d9482bac1df467c238ace
#
_cell.length_a   1.000
_cell.length_b   1.000
_cell.length_c   1.000
_cell.angle_alpha   90.00
_cell.angle_beta   90.00
_cell.angle_gamma   90.00
#
_symmetry.space_group_name_H-M   'P 1'
#
loop_
_entity.id
_entity.type
_entity.pdbx_description
1 polymer ?
#
loop_
_entity_poly.entity_id
_entity_poly.type
_entity_poly.pdbx_seq_one_letter_code
_entity_poly.pdbx_strand_id
1 'polypeptide(L)' 'HAEIRRESTAAWSVADLGSTNGTLVNGRHIAEVMLNEGDRITTGTTTFLFTFR' A
#
# COMPACT_ATOMS: atom_id res chain seq x y z
N HIS A 1 10.27 -4.70 -2.10
CA HIS A 1 9.58 -4.09 -0.97
C HIS A 1 8.66 -2.97 -1.41
N ALA A 2 7.95 -2.39 -0.48
CA ALA A 2 7.00 -1.33 -0.75
C ALA A 2 7.27 -0.15 0.19
N GLU A 3 6.86 1.02 -0.25
CA GLU A 3 7.00 2.24 0.53
C GLU A 3 5.64 2.89 0.70
N ILE A 4 5.31 3.26 1.95
CA ILE A 4 4.13 4.05 2.24
C ILE A 4 4.58 5.47 2.48
N ARG A 5 3.98 6.42 1.76
CA ARG A 5 4.37 7.81 1.82
C ARG A 5 3.17 8.68 2.17
N ARG A 6 3.40 9.63 3.08
CA ARG A 6 2.39 10.64 3.41
C ARG A 6 2.54 11.78 2.43
N GLU A 7 1.51 11.99 1.60
CA GLU A 7 1.54 13.04 0.59
C GLU A 7 1.04 14.37 1.13
N SER A 8 0.12 14.31 2.09
CA SER A 8 -0.39 15.50 2.74
C SER A 8 -1.01 15.07 4.08
N THR A 9 -1.64 16.01 4.79
CA THR A 9 -2.24 15.74 6.10
C THR A 9 -3.22 14.56 6.05
N ALA A 10 -3.98 14.42 4.97
CA ALA A 10 -5.01 13.40 4.86
C ALA A 10 -4.82 12.49 3.65
N ALA A 11 -3.63 12.51 3.02
CA ALA A 11 -3.40 11.73 1.81
C ALA A 11 -2.15 10.88 1.97
N TRP A 12 -2.29 9.58 1.74
CA TRP A 12 -1.21 8.60 1.81
C TRP A 12 -1.16 7.81 0.52
N SER A 13 0.03 7.35 0.16
CA SER A 13 0.20 6.49 -1.01
C SER A 13 1.09 5.31 -0.65
N VAL A 14 1.00 4.26 -1.47
CA VAL A 14 1.90 3.12 -1.38
C VAL A 14 2.47 2.87 -2.77
N ALA A 15 3.76 2.60 -2.82
CA ALA A 15 4.46 2.30 -4.07
C ALA A 15 5.22 0.99 -3.92
N ASP A 16 5.19 0.17 -4.97
CA ASP A 16 5.98 -1.04 -5.03
C ASP A 16 7.38 -0.67 -5.51
N LEU A 17 8.39 -1.02 -4.74
CA LEU A 17 9.78 -0.68 -5.06
C LEU A 17 10.52 -1.87 -5.66
N GLY A 18 9.90 -2.52 -6.65
CA GLY A 18 10.54 -3.62 -7.35
C GLY A 18 10.56 -4.91 -6.55
N SER A 19 9.54 -5.16 -5.75
CA SER A 19 9.47 -6.38 -4.96
C SER A 19 9.33 -7.60 -5.86
N THR A 20 9.85 -8.74 -5.40
CA THR A 20 9.82 -9.98 -6.17
C THR A 20 8.39 -10.46 -6.40
N ASN A 21 7.56 -10.39 -5.37
CA ASN A 21 6.19 -10.91 -5.44
C ASN A 21 5.15 -9.85 -5.71
N GLY A 22 5.56 -8.58 -5.78
CA GLY A 22 4.65 -7.47 -6.00
C GLY A 22 3.97 -7.02 -4.72
N THR A 23 3.29 -5.91 -4.84
CA THR A 23 2.49 -5.34 -3.75
C THR A 23 1.05 -5.32 -4.21
N LEU A 24 0.14 -5.77 -3.32
CA LEU A 24 -1.27 -5.76 -3.62
C LEU A 24 -2.00 -4.81 -2.67
N VAL A 25 -2.99 -4.11 -3.21
CA VAL A 25 -3.90 -3.32 -2.38
C VAL A 25 -5.30 -3.84 -2.66
N ASN A 26 -5.94 -4.34 -1.62
CA ASN A 26 -7.25 -4.97 -1.70
C ASN A 26 -7.27 -6.09 -2.75
N GLY A 27 -6.18 -6.86 -2.82
CA GLY A 27 -6.07 -7.99 -3.72
C GLY A 27 -5.63 -7.65 -5.14
N ARG A 28 -5.31 -6.40 -5.43
CA ARG A 28 -4.88 -5.99 -6.77
C ARG A 28 -3.42 -5.59 -6.77
N HIS A 29 -2.67 -6.07 -7.75
CA HIS A 29 -1.29 -5.64 -7.94
C HIS A 29 -1.26 -4.16 -8.30
N ILE A 30 -0.35 -3.43 -7.65
CA ILE A 30 -0.20 -1.99 -7.89
C ILE A 30 1.27 -1.66 -8.15
N ALA A 31 1.50 -0.58 -8.90
CA ALA A 31 2.81 0.05 -8.97
C ALA A 31 2.86 1.17 -7.94
N GLU A 32 1.82 2.01 -7.95
CA GLU A 32 1.65 3.07 -6.97
C GLU A 32 0.18 3.44 -6.93
N VAL A 33 -0.35 3.67 -5.73
CA VAL A 33 -1.76 4.02 -5.59
C VAL A 33 -1.96 4.83 -4.32
N MET A 34 -2.95 5.73 -4.36
CA MET A 34 -3.37 6.44 -3.16
C MET A 34 -4.17 5.51 -2.27
N LEU A 35 -3.93 5.62 -0.96
CA LEU A 35 -4.57 4.75 0.02
C LEU A 35 -5.81 5.39 0.61
N ASN A 36 -6.80 4.55 0.89
CA ASN A 36 -8.01 4.94 1.59
C ASN A 36 -8.05 4.25 2.94
N GLU A 37 -8.82 4.83 3.86
CA GLU A 37 -9.03 4.22 5.16
C GLU A 37 -9.56 2.80 4.98
N GLY A 38 -8.94 1.84 5.67
CA GLY A 38 -9.38 0.45 5.60
C GLY A 38 -8.82 -0.36 4.45
N ASP A 39 -7.93 0.22 3.65
CA ASP A 39 -7.29 -0.55 2.57
C ASP A 39 -6.39 -1.63 3.15
N ARG A 40 -6.35 -2.77 2.49
CA ARG A 40 -5.49 -3.87 2.86
C ARG A 40 -4.31 -3.95 1.91
N ILE A 41 -3.11 -3.88 2.47
CA ILE A 41 -1.86 -3.90 1.71
C ILE A 41 -1.19 -5.24 1.96
N THR A 42 -0.91 -5.97 0.88
CA THR A 42 -0.25 -7.27 0.99
C THR A 42 1.12 -7.20 0.34
N THR A 43 2.14 -7.59 1.10
CA THR A 43 3.51 -7.74 0.60
C THR A 43 3.98 -9.15 0.97
N GLY A 44 4.37 -9.94 -0.03
CA GLY A 44 4.71 -11.33 0.21
C GLY A 44 3.50 -12.09 0.76
N THR A 45 3.64 -12.66 1.94
CA THR A 45 2.55 -13.39 2.60
C THR A 45 1.93 -12.61 3.75
N THR A 46 2.31 -11.34 3.91
CA THR A 46 1.83 -10.51 5.02
C THR A 46 0.84 -9.48 4.53
N THR A 47 -0.27 -9.34 5.23
CA THR A 47 -1.30 -8.36 4.91
C THR A 47 -1.44 -7.39 6.07
N PHE A 48 -1.42 -6.09 5.75
CA PHE A 48 -1.59 -5.02 6.71
C PHE A 48 -2.90 -4.30 6.47
N LEU A 49 -3.56 -3.88 7.54
CA LEU A 49 -4.71 -3.00 7.44
C LEU A 49 -4.23 -1.57 7.60
N PHE A 50 -4.52 -0.73 6.62
CA PHE A 50 -4.11 0.67 6.65
C PHE A 50 -5.21 1.51 7.27
N THR A 51 -4.87 2.20 8.36
CA THR A 51 -5.80 3.13 9.02
C THR A 51 -5.03 4.40 9.34
N PHE A 52 -5.70 5.55 9.21
CA PHE A 52 -5.03 6.82 9.48
C PHE A 52 -5.92 7.83 10.20
N ARG A 53 -6.99 7.39 10.80
CA ARG A 53 -7.87 8.25 11.57
C ARG A 53 -7.60 8.13 13.08
#